data_0f37fb227340676224b46ec2377772f4
#
_entry.id   0f37fb227340676224b46ec2377772f4
#
_cell.length_a   1.000
_cell.length_b   1.000
_cell.length_c   1.000
_cell.angle_alpha   90.00
_cell.angle_beta   90.00
_cell.angle_gamma   90.00
#
_symmetry.space_group_name_H-M   'P 1'
#
loop_
_entity.id
_entity.type
_entity.pdbx_description
1 polymer ?
#
loop_
_entity_poly.entity_id
_entity_poly.type
_entity_poly.pdbx_seq_one_letter_code
_entity_poly.pdbx_strand_id
1 'polypeptide(L)'
;MVKVSIIVPVYNVEKYLSKCLESLINQTLKDIEVICVNDGSTDNSLSILKEYANKDSRIKIIDKQNEGVSVARNTGIEVATGEYLIFVDSDDYLVENACEKALNTIEHNNSDICIFGHYDLVDGKLVKSSVNKDITNAKKLNYQTYTDFSINIWDKIYNREFLIRNSINFIPNLKTSEDVIFNFICQFNNPNVSYSTEPLYVYRLTRENSATSKSYIKSDIESLKLFMGLEIFKRQNLSSQLKVVGRFLAGCYWAYKKFNNDNVKSEIYEMLKFVESQYHFTDLLKLKRYRTLKFLFVKKILNNIFSLENTCDGKFKVLTILGVRFELNRGETVNG
;
A
#
# COMPACT_ATOMS: atom_id res chain seq x y z
N MET A 1 15.62 -24.60 16.31
CA MET A 1 14.97 -24.58 14.95
C MET A 1 14.50 -23.15 14.74
N VAL A 2 14.72 -22.58 13.55
CA VAL A 2 14.30 -21.19 13.28
C VAL A 2 12.76 -21.09 13.30
N LYS A 3 12.23 -20.19 14.12
CA LYS A 3 10.79 -19.93 14.20
C LYS A 3 10.36 -18.84 13.22
N VAL A 4 11.11 -17.73 13.18
CA VAL A 4 10.75 -16.58 12.34
C VAL A 4 11.90 -16.21 11.41
N SER A 5 11.64 -16.14 10.10
CA SER A 5 12.53 -15.53 9.13
C SER A 5 12.12 -14.09 8.89
N ILE A 6 13.03 -13.15 9.12
CA ILE A 6 12.82 -11.74 8.86
C ILE A 6 13.46 -11.40 7.51
N ILE A 7 12.65 -10.98 6.55
CA ILE A 7 13.09 -10.66 5.18
C ILE A 7 13.25 -9.15 5.04
N VAL A 8 14.46 -8.70 4.70
CA VAL A 8 14.84 -7.30 4.59
C VAL A 8 15.35 -7.01 3.18
N PRO A 9 14.56 -6.43 2.28
CA PRO A 9 15.05 -5.95 1.00
C PRO A 9 15.88 -4.68 1.23
N VAL A 10 17.08 -4.62 0.63
CA VAL A 10 18.03 -3.52 0.82
C VAL A 10 18.43 -2.94 -0.51
N TYR A 11 18.19 -1.63 -0.71
CA TYR A 11 18.65 -0.89 -1.88
C TYR A 11 18.88 0.58 -1.55
N ASN A 12 20.13 1.02 -1.53
CA ASN A 12 20.55 2.41 -1.30
C ASN A 12 19.92 3.06 -0.05
N VAL A 13 20.17 2.45 1.13
CA VAL A 13 19.58 2.85 2.43
C VAL A 13 20.64 3.01 3.53
N GLU A 14 21.89 3.30 3.19
CA GLU A 14 23.01 3.39 4.14
C GLU A 14 22.70 4.25 5.39
N LYS A 15 21.90 5.33 5.23
CA LYS A 15 21.55 6.24 6.33
C LYS A 15 20.66 5.61 7.42
N TYR A 16 19.92 4.56 7.09
CA TYR A 16 18.89 3.99 7.97
C TYR A 16 19.16 2.56 8.38
N LEU A 17 19.92 1.82 7.56
CA LEU A 17 20.11 0.38 7.64
C LEU A 17 20.65 -0.08 9.00
N SER A 18 21.62 0.62 9.59
CA SER A 18 22.17 0.26 10.91
C SER A 18 21.09 0.21 11.99
N LYS A 19 20.16 1.19 12.01
CA LYS A 19 19.06 1.21 12.97
C LYS A 19 18.09 0.05 12.77
N CYS A 20 17.80 -0.29 11.51
CA CYS A 20 17.02 -1.46 11.16
C CYS A 20 17.68 -2.72 11.73
N LEU A 21 18.92 -3.01 11.35
CA LEU A 21 19.65 -4.21 11.76
C LEU A 21 19.82 -4.33 13.28
N GLU A 22 20.13 -3.22 13.98
CA GLU A 22 20.17 -3.19 15.44
C GLU A 22 18.86 -3.66 16.07
N SER A 23 17.72 -3.25 15.54
CA SER A 23 16.43 -3.67 16.05
C SER A 23 16.17 -5.17 15.85
N LEU A 24 16.72 -5.77 14.79
CA LEU A 24 16.56 -7.18 14.48
C LEU A 24 17.46 -8.08 15.29
N ILE A 25 18.72 -7.71 15.50
CA ILE A 25 19.64 -8.51 16.33
C ILE A 25 19.29 -8.45 17.82
N ASN A 26 18.62 -7.38 18.27
CA ASN A 26 18.18 -7.19 19.65
C ASN A 26 16.78 -7.76 19.96
N GLN A 27 16.15 -8.50 19.03
CA GLN A 27 14.88 -9.16 19.32
C GLN A 27 14.97 -10.10 20.53
N THR A 28 13.91 -10.09 21.37
CA THR A 28 13.79 -11.01 22.52
C THR A 28 13.73 -12.46 22.09
N LEU A 29 13.01 -12.77 21.02
CA LEU A 29 13.00 -14.08 20.40
C LEU A 29 14.36 -14.37 19.76
N LYS A 30 15.02 -15.48 20.16
CA LYS A 30 16.36 -15.85 19.67
C LYS A 30 16.31 -16.79 18.46
N ASP A 31 15.24 -17.57 18.34
CA ASP A 31 15.03 -18.52 17.23
C ASP A 31 14.58 -17.81 15.95
N ILE A 32 15.37 -16.84 15.51
CA ILE A 32 15.14 -16.06 14.29
C ILE A 32 16.33 -16.18 13.35
N GLU A 33 16.08 -15.92 12.07
CA GLU A 33 17.07 -15.57 11.06
C GLU A 33 16.70 -14.25 10.40
N VAL A 34 17.68 -13.50 9.97
CA VAL A 34 17.52 -12.21 9.27
C VAL A 34 18.10 -12.36 7.87
N ILE A 35 17.25 -12.34 6.87
CA ILE A 35 17.63 -12.51 5.46
C ILE A 35 17.65 -11.14 4.81
N CYS A 36 18.84 -10.57 4.66
CA CYS A 36 19.06 -9.29 3.99
C CYS A 36 19.36 -9.52 2.52
N VAL A 37 18.47 -9.08 1.65
CA VAL A 37 18.66 -9.18 0.20
C VAL A 37 19.11 -7.84 -0.33
N ASN A 38 20.42 -7.70 -0.60
CA ASN A 38 20.98 -6.53 -1.26
C ASN A 38 20.65 -6.57 -2.76
N ASP A 39 19.77 -5.70 -3.19
CA ASP A 39 19.29 -5.63 -4.57
C ASP A 39 20.16 -4.65 -5.41
N GLY A 40 21.48 -4.86 -5.38
CA GLY A 40 22.45 -4.10 -6.18
C GLY A 40 22.65 -2.67 -5.68
N SER A 41 22.77 -2.45 -4.36
CA SER A 41 23.06 -1.11 -3.81
C SER A 41 24.40 -0.58 -4.30
N THR A 42 24.43 0.73 -4.56
CA THR A 42 25.61 1.48 -5.03
C THR A 42 26.21 2.38 -3.94
N ASP A 43 25.56 2.47 -2.78
CA ASP A 43 26.02 3.16 -1.58
C ASP A 43 26.73 2.20 -0.61
N ASN A 44 26.94 2.60 0.65
CA ASN A 44 27.60 1.76 1.65
C ASN A 44 26.70 0.66 2.25
N SER A 45 25.47 0.46 1.77
CA SER A 45 24.53 -0.51 2.34
C SER A 45 25.13 -1.92 2.43
N LEU A 46 25.77 -2.42 1.37
CA LEU A 46 26.41 -3.74 1.37
C LEU A 46 27.53 -3.87 2.41
N SER A 47 28.32 -2.82 2.60
CA SER A 47 29.40 -2.80 3.60
C SER A 47 28.82 -2.86 5.02
N ILE A 48 27.74 -2.14 5.30
CA ILE A 48 27.01 -2.19 6.56
C ILE A 48 26.46 -3.60 6.80
N LEU A 49 25.81 -4.22 5.80
CA LEU A 49 25.33 -5.60 5.93
C LEU A 49 26.44 -6.57 6.33
N LYS A 50 27.61 -6.50 5.69
CA LYS A 50 28.77 -7.35 6.00
C LYS A 50 29.29 -7.13 7.42
N GLU A 51 29.33 -5.89 7.89
CA GLU A 51 29.70 -5.57 9.26
C GLU A 51 28.75 -6.24 10.27
N TYR A 52 27.43 -6.14 10.07
CA TYR A 52 26.46 -6.72 10.97
C TYR A 52 26.40 -8.26 10.89
N ALA A 53 26.59 -8.86 9.73
CA ALA A 53 26.70 -10.31 9.58
C ALA A 53 27.92 -10.91 10.30
N ASN A 54 29.02 -10.14 10.41
CA ASN A 54 30.17 -10.53 11.22
C ASN A 54 29.92 -10.43 12.72
N LYS A 55 28.97 -9.60 13.17
CA LYS A 55 28.58 -9.45 14.58
C LYS A 55 27.54 -10.47 15.02
N ASP A 56 26.66 -10.91 14.13
CA ASP A 56 25.54 -11.79 14.44
C ASP A 56 25.33 -12.84 13.33
N SER A 57 25.57 -14.09 13.64
CA SER A 57 25.47 -15.21 12.67
C SER A 57 24.05 -15.51 12.20
N ARG A 58 23.04 -14.92 12.81
CA ARG A 58 21.64 -15.02 12.34
C ARG A 58 21.38 -14.17 11.09
N ILE A 59 22.26 -13.21 10.77
CA ILE A 59 22.16 -12.39 9.55
C ILE A 59 22.74 -13.15 8.37
N LYS A 60 21.92 -13.37 7.37
CA LYS A 60 22.28 -13.95 6.08
C LYS A 60 22.17 -12.87 5.00
N ILE A 61 23.22 -12.73 4.19
CA ILE A 61 23.25 -11.75 3.11
C ILE A 61 23.11 -12.47 1.77
N ILE A 62 22.20 -11.98 0.92
CA ILE A 62 22.13 -12.33 -0.48
C ILE A 62 22.43 -11.07 -1.26
N ASP A 63 23.53 -11.09 -2.02
CA ASP A 63 23.96 -9.97 -2.86
C ASP A 63 23.67 -10.28 -4.31
N LYS A 64 22.85 -9.47 -4.98
CA LYS A 64 22.39 -9.68 -6.35
C LYS A 64 22.34 -8.38 -7.15
N GLN A 65 22.22 -8.50 -8.46
CA GLN A 65 21.93 -7.34 -9.32
C GLN A 65 20.53 -6.79 -9.05
N ASN A 66 20.34 -5.50 -9.28
CA ASN A 66 19.04 -4.85 -9.06
C ASN A 66 17.97 -5.39 -10.03
N GLU A 67 16.94 -5.99 -9.46
CA GLU A 67 15.74 -6.49 -10.16
C GLU A 67 14.45 -6.00 -9.52
N GLY A 68 14.55 -5.13 -8.51
CA GLY A 68 13.42 -4.51 -7.81
C GLY A 68 12.96 -5.26 -6.57
N VAL A 69 12.26 -4.52 -5.71
CA VAL A 69 11.85 -4.96 -4.38
C VAL A 69 11.03 -6.25 -4.36
N SER A 70 10.17 -6.47 -5.37
CA SER A 70 9.39 -7.73 -5.50
C SER A 70 10.28 -8.94 -5.63
N VAL A 71 11.32 -8.86 -6.49
CA VAL A 71 12.27 -9.97 -6.67
C VAL A 71 13.12 -10.17 -5.44
N ALA A 72 13.57 -9.08 -4.80
CA ALA A 72 14.33 -9.16 -3.55
C ALA A 72 13.53 -9.86 -2.44
N ARG A 73 12.24 -9.52 -2.26
CA ARG A 73 11.37 -10.18 -1.29
C ARG A 73 11.13 -11.66 -1.63
N ASN A 74 10.90 -11.99 -2.91
CA ASN A 74 10.76 -13.38 -3.35
C ASN A 74 12.02 -14.22 -3.09
N THR A 75 13.19 -13.67 -3.39
CA THR A 75 14.47 -14.31 -3.05
C THR A 75 14.58 -14.59 -1.55
N GLY A 76 14.12 -13.65 -0.71
CA GLY A 76 14.05 -13.87 0.74
C GLY A 76 13.08 -14.99 1.15
N ILE A 77 11.89 -15.06 0.53
CA ILE A 77 10.90 -16.12 0.79
C ILE A 77 11.48 -17.50 0.42
N GLU A 78 12.16 -17.58 -0.71
CA GLU A 78 12.72 -18.85 -1.24
C GLU A 78 13.75 -19.48 -0.31
N VAL A 79 14.62 -18.67 0.29
CA VAL A 79 15.69 -19.16 1.17
C VAL A 79 15.31 -19.22 2.65
N ALA A 80 14.14 -18.71 3.02
CA ALA A 80 13.65 -18.70 4.39
C ALA A 80 13.42 -20.14 4.91
N THR A 81 13.89 -20.37 6.15
CA THR A 81 13.76 -21.68 6.82
C THR A 81 12.81 -21.64 8.02
N GLY A 82 12.43 -20.46 8.48
CA GLY A 82 11.51 -20.28 9.60
C GLY A 82 10.09 -20.75 9.28
N GLU A 83 9.35 -21.11 10.32
CA GLU A 83 7.95 -21.48 10.21
C GLU A 83 7.07 -20.28 9.82
N TYR A 84 7.50 -19.07 10.20
CA TYR A 84 6.81 -17.82 9.95
C TYR A 84 7.72 -16.80 9.29
N LEU A 85 7.12 -15.86 8.55
CA LEU A 85 7.83 -14.78 7.86
C LEU A 85 7.36 -13.41 8.35
N ILE A 86 8.30 -12.48 8.52
CA ILE A 86 8.04 -11.05 8.72
C ILE A 86 8.83 -10.29 7.66
N PHE A 87 8.19 -9.32 6.99
CA PHE A 87 8.88 -8.39 6.09
C PHE A 87 9.19 -7.10 6.84
N VAL A 88 10.42 -6.61 6.70
CA VAL A 88 10.85 -5.34 7.30
C VAL A 88 11.52 -4.49 6.22
N ASP A 89 10.98 -3.31 5.99
CA ASP A 89 11.62 -2.36 5.08
C ASP A 89 12.90 -1.79 5.74
N SER A 90 13.98 -1.73 4.98
CA SER A 90 15.32 -1.45 5.50
C SER A 90 15.55 -0.03 6.04
N ASP A 91 14.58 0.86 5.86
CA ASP A 91 14.55 2.21 6.44
C ASP A 91 13.71 2.32 7.72
N ASP A 92 13.02 1.23 8.09
CA ASP A 92 12.18 1.09 9.28
C ASP A 92 12.82 0.18 10.34
N TYR A 93 12.11 -0.09 11.43
CA TYR A 93 12.62 -1.01 12.47
C TYR A 93 11.49 -1.64 13.30
N LEU A 94 11.80 -2.74 13.98
CA LEU A 94 10.91 -3.42 14.91
C LEU A 94 11.10 -2.93 16.35
N VAL A 95 10.06 -3.04 17.18
CA VAL A 95 10.24 -2.94 18.64
C VAL A 95 10.91 -4.22 19.16
N GLU A 96 11.55 -4.16 20.32
CA GLU A 96 12.45 -5.21 20.85
C GLU A 96 11.79 -6.59 21.01
N ASN A 97 10.48 -6.64 21.31
CA ASN A 97 9.72 -7.88 21.51
C ASN A 97 8.73 -8.20 20.37
N ALA A 98 8.94 -7.61 19.19
CA ALA A 98 7.99 -7.72 18.09
C ALA A 98 7.83 -9.15 17.60
N CYS A 99 8.94 -9.85 17.33
CA CYS A 99 8.90 -11.22 16.82
C CYS A 99 8.22 -12.18 17.82
N GLU A 100 8.54 -12.06 19.12
CA GLU A 100 7.95 -12.90 20.16
C GLU A 100 6.44 -12.69 20.27
N LYS A 101 5.99 -11.44 20.31
CA LYS A 101 4.56 -11.11 20.44
C LYS A 101 3.77 -11.48 19.20
N ALA A 102 4.32 -11.23 18.01
CA ALA A 102 3.68 -11.61 16.75
C ALA A 102 3.57 -13.14 16.65
N LEU A 103 4.64 -13.87 16.98
CA LEU A 103 4.68 -15.34 17.02
C LEU A 103 3.64 -15.90 17.98
N ASN A 104 3.63 -15.42 19.23
CA ASN A 104 2.66 -15.88 20.24
C ASN A 104 1.22 -15.67 19.79
N THR A 105 0.93 -14.54 19.11
CA THR A 105 -0.43 -14.24 18.64
C THR A 105 -0.84 -15.16 17.49
N ILE A 106 0.02 -15.39 16.50
CA ILE A 106 -0.31 -16.24 15.35
C ILE A 106 -0.46 -17.71 15.73
N GLU A 107 0.41 -18.23 16.60
CA GLU A 107 0.35 -19.61 17.11
C GLU A 107 -0.88 -19.83 18.00
N HIS A 108 -1.16 -18.92 18.96
CA HIS A 108 -2.33 -19.04 19.86
C HIS A 108 -3.64 -19.10 19.08
N ASN A 109 -3.75 -18.37 17.97
CA ASN A 109 -4.97 -18.31 17.16
C ASN A 109 -4.96 -19.32 16.00
N ASN A 110 -3.91 -20.10 15.82
CA ASN A 110 -3.72 -21.03 14.70
C ASN A 110 -4.06 -20.35 13.36
N SER A 111 -3.49 -19.17 13.14
CA SER A 111 -3.81 -18.35 11.97
C SER A 111 -2.73 -18.42 10.89
N ASP A 112 -3.13 -18.20 9.64
CA ASP A 112 -2.21 -18.10 8.50
C ASP A 112 -1.52 -16.73 8.45
N ILE A 113 -2.20 -15.68 8.94
CA ILE A 113 -1.68 -14.31 8.99
C ILE A 113 -2.09 -13.67 10.30
N CYS A 114 -1.18 -12.98 10.97
CA CYS A 114 -1.50 -12.09 12.08
C CYS A 114 -1.10 -10.66 11.74
N ILE A 115 -2.06 -9.73 11.88
CA ILE A 115 -1.86 -8.29 11.68
C ILE A 115 -1.60 -7.65 13.03
N PHE A 116 -0.60 -6.78 13.11
CA PHE A 116 -0.27 -6.04 14.32
C PHE A 116 -0.23 -4.53 14.08
N GLY A 117 -0.22 -3.78 15.17
CA GLY A 117 -0.16 -2.33 15.11
C GLY A 117 1.24 -1.80 14.81
N HIS A 118 1.33 -0.48 14.58
CA HIS A 118 2.61 0.19 14.36
C HIS A 118 2.64 1.59 14.99
N TYR A 119 3.85 2.11 15.14
CA TYR A 119 4.12 3.52 15.42
C TYR A 119 4.53 4.23 14.14
N ASP A 120 4.08 5.46 13.98
CA ASP A 120 4.62 6.41 13.02
C ASP A 120 5.78 7.16 13.68
N LEU A 121 6.96 7.15 13.06
CA LEU A 121 8.10 7.96 13.50
C LEU A 121 8.04 9.32 12.78
N VAL A 122 7.68 10.36 13.54
CA VAL A 122 7.53 11.74 13.04
C VAL A 122 8.46 12.63 13.85
N ASP A 123 9.41 13.29 13.21
CA ASP A 123 10.38 14.21 13.84
C ASP A 123 11.05 13.60 15.10
N GLY A 124 11.45 12.33 15.00
CA GLY A 124 12.10 11.61 16.09
C GLY A 124 11.17 11.13 17.22
N LYS A 125 9.86 11.35 17.11
CA LYS A 125 8.87 10.93 18.11
C LYS A 125 8.02 9.78 17.58
N LEU A 126 7.74 8.81 18.46
CA LEU A 126 6.83 7.70 18.16
C LEU A 126 5.38 8.12 18.42
N VAL A 127 4.55 8.03 17.40
CA VAL A 127 3.11 8.28 17.49
C VAL A 127 2.38 6.99 17.16
N LYS A 128 1.52 6.52 18.06
CA LYS A 128 0.74 5.30 17.82
C LYS A 128 -0.23 5.53 16.67
N SER A 129 -0.16 4.73 15.63
CA SER A 129 -1.04 4.84 14.46
C SER A 129 -2.51 4.65 14.81
N SER A 130 -3.40 5.35 14.11
CA SER A 130 -4.86 5.24 14.28
C SER A 130 -5.42 3.86 13.89
N VAL A 131 -4.75 3.13 13.00
CA VAL A 131 -5.12 1.74 12.61
C VAL A 131 -5.25 0.83 13.83
N ASN A 132 -4.48 1.07 14.88
CA ASN A 132 -4.55 0.29 16.12
C ASN A 132 -5.91 0.40 16.86
N LYS A 133 -6.69 1.46 16.64
CA LYS A 133 -8.02 1.63 17.26
C LYS A 133 -9.08 0.74 16.61
N ASP A 134 -8.98 0.57 15.30
CA ASP A 134 -9.96 -0.22 14.53
C ASP A 134 -9.78 -1.71 14.78
N ILE A 135 -8.53 -2.16 14.98
CA ILE A 135 -8.20 -3.54 15.36
C ILE A 135 -8.80 -3.90 16.73
N THR A 136 -8.81 -2.95 17.69
CA THR A 136 -9.32 -3.20 19.07
C THR A 136 -10.81 -3.59 19.09
N ASN A 137 -11.59 -3.10 18.12
CA ASN A 137 -13.02 -3.35 18.00
C ASN A 137 -13.38 -4.56 17.13
N ALA A 138 -12.39 -5.16 16.48
CA ALA A 138 -12.58 -6.26 15.54
C ALA A 138 -12.70 -7.61 16.26
N LYS A 139 -13.90 -7.88 16.79
CA LYS A 139 -14.27 -9.25 17.17
C LYS A 139 -14.34 -10.11 15.91
N LYS A 140 -13.35 -10.98 15.66
CA LYS A 140 -13.26 -11.88 14.49
C LYS A 140 -13.64 -11.19 13.18
N LEU A 141 -12.71 -10.46 12.60
CA LEU A 141 -12.85 -10.02 11.23
C LEU A 141 -12.80 -11.25 10.32
N ASN A 142 -13.79 -11.39 9.45
CA ASN A 142 -13.68 -12.35 8.38
C ASN A 142 -12.64 -11.83 7.35
N TYR A 143 -12.08 -12.72 6.53
CA TYR A 143 -11.05 -12.39 5.55
C TYR A 143 -11.47 -11.25 4.58
N GLN A 144 -12.79 -11.00 4.40
CA GLN A 144 -13.31 -9.97 3.51
C GLN A 144 -12.99 -8.54 3.99
N THR A 145 -12.69 -8.36 5.27
CA THR A 145 -12.33 -7.07 5.86
C THR A 145 -10.82 -6.89 6.06
N TYR A 146 -10.03 -7.93 5.84
CA TYR A 146 -8.58 -7.93 6.03
C TYR A 146 -7.87 -6.78 5.30
N THR A 147 -8.12 -6.61 3.99
CA THR A 147 -7.52 -5.54 3.18
C THR A 147 -8.12 -4.16 3.43
N ASP A 148 -9.24 -4.07 4.14
CA ASP A 148 -9.82 -2.80 4.55
C ASP A 148 -9.03 -2.15 5.70
N PHE A 149 -8.30 -2.96 6.50
CA PHE A 149 -7.51 -2.49 7.65
C PHE A 149 -6.09 -2.13 7.27
N SER A 150 -5.41 -2.99 6.55
CA SER A 150 -4.03 -2.77 6.15
C SER A 150 -3.69 -3.49 4.86
N ILE A 151 -3.08 -2.75 3.96
CA ILE A 151 -2.50 -3.24 2.71
C ILE A 151 -0.97 -3.34 2.80
N ASN A 152 -0.38 -2.92 3.92
CA ASN A 152 1.05 -3.02 4.13
C ASN A 152 1.44 -4.49 4.30
N ILE A 153 2.67 -4.85 3.99
CA ILE A 153 3.19 -6.19 4.22
C ILE A 153 3.96 -6.28 5.54
N TRP A 154 4.50 -5.16 5.99
CA TRP A 154 5.41 -5.06 7.13
C TRP A 154 4.70 -5.05 8.51
N ASP A 155 3.39 -4.86 8.57
CA ASP A 155 2.58 -4.93 9.79
C ASP A 155 1.97 -6.32 10.02
N LYS A 156 2.63 -7.36 9.51
CA LYS A 156 2.13 -8.73 9.55
C LYS A 156 3.21 -9.76 9.78
N ILE A 157 2.80 -10.87 10.40
CA ILE A 157 3.53 -12.13 10.38
C ILE A 157 2.69 -13.15 9.59
N TYR A 158 3.34 -13.91 8.74
CA TYR A 158 2.75 -14.87 7.81
C TYR A 158 3.21 -16.28 8.14
N ASN A 159 2.29 -17.25 8.14
CA ASN A 159 2.65 -18.66 8.11
C ASN A 159 3.30 -18.97 6.75
N ARG A 160 4.56 -19.46 6.77
CA ARG A 160 5.32 -19.72 5.56
C ARG A 160 4.68 -20.83 4.71
N GLU A 161 4.15 -21.88 5.34
CA GLU A 161 3.45 -22.97 4.65
C GLU A 161 2.21 -22.48 3.90
N PHE A 162 1.46 -21.52 4.48
CA PHE A 162 0.34 -20.89 3.79
C PHE A 162 0.78 -20.21 2.48
N LEU A 163 1.89 -19.51 2.47
CA LEU A 163 2.40 -18.85 1.26
C LEU A 163 2.85 -19.89 0.21
N ILE A 164 3.58 -20.92 0.64
CA ILE A 164 4.12 -21.98 -0.24
C ILE A 164 3.01 -22.80 -0.89
N ARG A 165 2.09 -23.36 -0.09
CA ARG A 165 1.01 -24.22 -0.61
C ARG A 165 0.08 -23.53 -1.58
N ASN A 166 -0.04 -22.20 -1.47
CA ASN A 166 -0.85 -21.36 -2.35
C ASN A 166 -0.04 -20.66 -3.44
N SER A 167 1.27 -20.96 -3.56
CA SER A 167 2.18 -20.32 -4.51
C SER A 167 2.14 -18.80 -4.49
N ILE A 168 2.03 -18.21 -3.28
CA ILE A 168 1.93 -16.76 -3.09
C ILE A 168 3.31 -16.13 -3.14
N ASN A 169 3.53 -15.30 -4.14
CA ASN A 169 4.76 -14.54 -4.35
C ASN A 169 4.43 -13.10 -4.76
N PHE A 170 5.39 -12.20 -4.58
CA PHE A 170 5.31 -10.86 -5.16
C PHE A 170 5.42 -10.95 -6.69
N ILE A 171 4.64 -10.13 -7.39
CA ILE A 171 4.72 -10.08 -8.86
C ILE A 171 5.96 -9.26 -9.25
N PRO A 172 6.89 -9.84 -10.04
CA PRO A 172 8.06 -9.11 -10.52
C PRO A 172 7.69 -7.93 -11.42
N ASN A 173 8.62 -6.98 -11.55
CA ASN A 173 8.52 -5.82 -12.45
C ASN A 173 7.37 -4.82 -12.14
N LEU A 174 6.73 -4.94 -10.99
CA LEU A 174 5.84 -3.87 -10.51
C LEU A 174 6.66 -2.71 -9.97
N LYS A 175 6.36 -1.50 -10.44
CA LYS A 175 6.99 -0.27 -9.95
C LYS A 175 6.33 0.26 -8.69
N THR A 176 5.07 -0.11 -8.46
CA THR A 176 4.25 0.32 -7.31
C THR A 176 3.18 -0.71 -7.01
N SER A 177 2.60 -0.64 -5.82
CA SER A 177 1.46 -1.45 -5.39
C SER A 177 1.73 -2.97 -5.32
N GLU A 178 2.99 -3.37 -5.24
CA GLU A 178 3.39 -4.77 -5.10
C GLU A 178 2.87 -5.36 -3.78
N ASP A 179 2.88 -4.57 -2.73
CA ASP A 179 2.34 -4.88 -1.40
C ASP A 179 0.82 -5.01 -1.41
N VAL A 180 0.12 -4.09 -2.06
CA VAL A 180 -1.33 -4.12 -2.25
C VAL A 180 -1.75 -5.41 -2.94
N ILE A 181 -1.09 -5.73 -4.05
CA ILE A 181 -1.41 -6.92 -4.85
C ILE A 181 -1.09 -8.19 -4.08
N PHE A 182 0.06 -8.27 -3.41
CA PHE A 182 0.44 -9.41 -2.57
C PHE A 182 -0.63 -9.67 -1.49
N ASN A 183 -1.09 -8.63 -0.80
CA ASN A 183 -2.14 -8.78 0.20
C ASN A 183 -3.48 -9.23 -0.39
N PHE A 184 -3.86 -8.78 -1.59
CA PHE A 184 -5.07 -9.29 -2.24
C PHE A 184 -4.91 -10.75 -2.69
N ILE A 185 -3.72 -11.17 -3.16
CA ILE A 185 -3.45 -12.58 -3.46
C ILE A 185 -3.59 -13.43 -2.19
N CYS A 186 -3.02 -12.98 -1.07
CA CYS A 186 -3.22 -13.65 0.23
C CYS A 186 -4.71 -13.76 0.57
N GLN A 187 -5.46 -12.66 0.48
CA GLN A 187 -6.89 -12.63 0.79
C GLN A 187 -7.70 -13.58 -0.09
N PHE A 188 -7.38 -13.68 -1.39
CA PHE A 188 -8.10 -14.54 -2.31
C PHE A 188 -7.87 -16.05 -2.07
N ASN A 189 -6.87 -16.38 -1.27
CA ASN A 189 -6.61 -17.73 -0.78
C ASN A 189 -7.24 -18.04 0.59
N ASN A 190 -8.16 -17.20 1.06
CA ASN A 190 -8.97 -17.39 2.27
C ASN A 190 -8.16 -17.73 3.53
N PRO A 191 -7.21 -16.89 3.95
CA PRO A 191 -6.41 -17.13 5.15
C PRO A 191 -7.26 -17.05 6.44
N ASN A 192 -6.88 -17.83 7.45
CA ASN A 192 -7.26 -17.54 8.82
C ASN A 192 -6.46 -16.34 9.32
N VAL A 193 -7.14 -15.26 9.74
CA VAL A 193 -6.48 -14.02 10.15
C VAL A 193 -6.73 -13.74 11.62
N SER A 194 -5.65 -13.43 12.34
CA SER A 194 -5.69 -12.91 13.70
C SER A 194 -5.16 -11.48 13.77
N TYR A 195 -5.38 -10.83 14.92
CA TYR A 195 -5.04 -9.42 15.11
C TYR A 195 -4.42 -9.21 16.48
N SER A 196 -3.34 -8.40 16.51
CA SER A 196 -2.75 -7.87 17.73
C SER A 196 -2.89 -6.35 17.75
N THR A 197 -3.36 -5.78 18.85
CA THR A 197 -3.45 -4.32 19.04
C THR A 197 -2.13 -3.69 19.42
N GLU A 198 -1.09 -4.50 19.61
CA GLU A 198 0.23 -4.02 19.98
C GLU A 198 0.97 -3.43 18.80
N PRO A 199 1.54 -2.23 18.94
CA PRO A 199 2.36 -1.64 17.89
C PRO A 199 3.74 -2.29 17.94
N LEU A 200 4.03 -3.17 16.97
CA LEU A 200 5.26 -3.97 16.90
C LEU A 200 6.25 -3.45 15.87
N TYR A 201 5.82 -2.58 14.98
CA TYR A 201 6.61 -1.99 13.90
C TYR A 201 6.75 -0.48 14.07
N VAL A 202 7.84 0.09 13.62
CA VAL A 202 8.07 1.54 13.60
C VAL A 202 8.28 1.99 12.18
N TYR A 203 7.28 2.66 11.62
CA TYR A 203 7.27 3.20 10.26
C TYR A 203 7.82 4.62 10.23
N ARG A 204 8.82 4.88 9.40
CA ARG A 204 9.44 6.19 9.22
C ARG A 204 8.69 7.03 8.19
N LEU A 205 7.89 8.01 8.65
CA LEU A 205 7.12 8.88 7.75
C LEU A 205 7.97 9.90 6.99
N THR A 206 9.06 10.37 7.61
CA THR A 206 9.91 11.42 7.02
C THR A 206 11.25 10.82 6.60
N ARG A 207 11.43 10.63 5.29
CA ARG A 207 12.72 10.31 4.69
C ARG A 207 12.91 11.06 3.39
N GLU A 208 14.16 11.45 3.10
CA GLU A 208 14.56 11.98 1.80
C GLU A 208 14.29 10.93 0.72
N ASN A 209 13.72 11.34 -0.41
CA ASN A 209 13.41 10.47 -1.55
C ASN A 209 12.43 9.32 -1.28
N SER A 210 11.53 9.47 -0.30
CA SER A 210 10.47 8.49 -0.06
C SER A 210 9.64 8.25 -1.33
N ALA A 211 9.29 7.00 -1.58
CA ALA A 211 8.36 6.61 -2.64
C ALA A 211 7.02 7.38 -2.55
N THR A 212 6.56 7.70 -1.33
CA THR A 212 5.32 8.46 -1.11
C THR A 212 5.42 9.96 -1.47
N SER A 213 6.60 10.47 -1.85
CA SER A 213 6.80 11.87 -2.24
C SER A 213 6.34 12.21 -3.66
N LYS A 214 6.04 11.23 -4.49
CA LYS A 214 5.64 11.39 -5.90
C LYS A 214 4.28 10.76 -6.16
N SER A 215 3.62 11.17 -7.26
CA SER A 215 2.45 10.47 -7.78
C SER A 215 2.88 9.29 -8.64
N TYR A 216 2.28 8.13 -8.41
CA TYR A 216 2.56 6.89 -9.14
C TYR A 216 1.32 6.34 -9.87
N ILE A 217 0.29 7.16 -10.12
CA ILE A 217 -0.98 6.71 -10.71
C ILE A 217 -0.76 5.94 -12.02
N LYS A 218 0.15 6.42 -12.88
CA LYS A 218 0.46 5.72 -14.13
C LYS A 218 0.99 4.31 -13.89
N SER A 219 1.91 4.15 -12.93
CA SER A 219 2.42 2.82 -12.55
C SER A 219 1.34 1.98 -11.87
N ASP A 220 0.45 2.58 -11.07
CA ASP A 220 -0.68 1.90 -10.46
C ASP A 220 -1.67 1.37 -11.51
N ILE A 221 -1.89 2.10 -12.62
CA ILE A 221 -2.70 1.62 -13.75
C ILE A 221 -2.07 0.36 -14.36
N GLU A 222 -0.76 0.37 -14.58
CA GLU A 222 -0.03 -0.79 -15.12
C GLU A 222 -0.12 -1.98 -14.17
N SER A 223 0.07 -1.76 -12.86
CA SER A 223 -0.03 -2.77 -11.82
C SER A 223 -1.44 -3.36 -11.74
N LEU A 224 -2.49 -2.52 -11.79
CA LEU A 224 -3.87 -2.98 -11.79
C LEU A 224 -4.19 -3.81 -13.04
N LYS A 225 -3.77 -3.37 -14.24
CA LYS A 225 -3.95 -4.12 -15.49
C LYS A 225 -3.31 -5.50 -15.42
N LEU A 226 -2.08 -5.57 -14.92
CA LEU A 226 -1.36 -6.83 -14.77
C LEU A 226 -2.10 -7.75 -13.79
N PHE A 227 -2.51 -7.24 -12.63
CA PHE A 227 -3.22 -8.02 -11.63
C PHE A 227 -4.57 -8.55 -12.14
N MET A 228 -5.35 -7.71 -12.85
CA MET A 228 -6.61 -8.12 -13.47
C MET A 228 -6.43 -9.20 -14.55
N GLY A 229 -5.26 -9.28 -15.16
CA GLY A 229 -4.88 -10.34 -16.10
C GLY A 229 -4.69 -11.73 -15.47
N LEU A 230 -4.44 -11.78 -14.15
CA LEU A 230 -4.14 -13.05 -13.46
C LEU A 230 -5.40 -13.91 -13.25
N GLU A 231 -5.23 -15.22 -13.37
CA GLU A 231 -6.33 -16.17 -13.15
C GLU A 231 -6.92 -16.08 -11.74
N ILE A 232 -6.10 -15.85 -10.73
CA ILE A 232 -6.57 -15.68 -9.34
C ILE A 232 -7.54 -14.49 -9.20
N PHE A 233 -7.33 -13.39 -9.93
CA PHE A 233 -8.24 -12.26 -9.96
C PHE A 233 -9.51 -12.56 -10.75
N LYS A 234 -9.39 -13.15 -11.93
CA LYS A 234 -10.52 -13.44 -12.83
C LYS A 234 -11.54 -14.39 -12.20
N ARG A 235 -11.08 -15.33 -11.36
CA ARG A 235 -11.96 -16.26 -10.63
C ARG A 235 -12.71 -15.62 -9.46
N GLN A 236 -12.38 -14.39 -9.08
CA GLN A 236 -13.06 -13.71 -7.99
C GLN A 236 -14.46 -13.24 -8.43
N ASN A 237 -15.40 -13.23 -7.48
CA ASN A 237 -16.70 -12.61 -7.71
C ASN A 237 -16.58 -11.09 -7.90
N LEU A 238 -17.59 -10.48 -8.51
CA LEU A 238 -17.60 -9.05 -8.82
C LEU A 238 -17.34 -8.17 -7.59
N SER A 239 -17.89 -8.52 -6.42
CA SER A 239 -17.68 -7.75 -5.18
C SER A 239 -16.21 -7.69 -4.78
N SER A 240 -15.50 -8.82 -4.86
CA SER A 240 -14.07 -8.92 -4.56
C SER A 240 -13.23 -8.15 -5.58
N GLN A 241 -13.55 -8.25 -6.86
CA GLN A 241 -12.88 -7.48 -7.91
C GLN A 241 -13.06 -5.96 -7.71
N LEU A 242 -14.28 -5.52 -7.38
CA LEU A 242 -14.57 -4.11 -7.12
C LEU A 242 -13.85 -3.57 -5.88
N LYS A 243 -13.57 -4.40 -4.87
CA LYS A 243 -12.73 -3.98 -3.73
C LYS A 243 -11.30 -3.63 -4.17
N VAL A 244 -10.70 -4.45 -5.03
CA VAL A 244 -9.37 -4.14 -5.61
C VAL A 244 -9.42 -2.81 -6.35
N VAL A 245 -10.36 -2.66 -7.29
CA VAL A 245 -10.53 -1.41 -8.05
C VAL A 245 -10.74 -0.21 -7.13
N GLY A 246 -11.57 -0.38 -6.11
CA GLY A 246 -11.84 0.66 -5.09
C GLY A 246 -10.58 1.10 -4.35
N ARG A 247 -9.64 0.18 -4.10
CA ARG A 247 -8.35 0.50 -3.47
C ARG A 247 -7.45 1.34 -4.36
N PHE A 248 -7.31 0.98 -5.63
CA PHE A 248 -6.55 1.77 -6.60
C PHE A 248 -7.16 3.16 -6.80
N LEU A 249 -8.49 3.27 -6.87
CA LEU A 249 -9.18 4.56 -6.93
C LEU A 249 -8.99 5.40 -5.64
N ALA A 250 -8.82 4.76 -4.49
CA ALA A 250 -8.47 5.48 -3.26
C ALA A 250 -7.06 6.11 -3.33
N GLY A 251 -6.09 5.42 -3.93
CA GLY A 251 -4.77 5.96 -4.25
C GLY A 251 -4.86 7.19 -5.18
N CYS A 252 -5.64 7.10 -6.24
CA CYS A 252 -5.91 8.23 -7.14
C CYS A 252 -6.51 9.44 -6.41
N TYR A 253 -7.48 9.21 -5.51
CA TYR A 253 -8.08 10.29 -4.73
C TYR A 253 -7.08 10.94 -3.77
N TRP A 254 -6.23 10.14 -3.13
CA TRP A 254 -5.15 10.65 -2.27
C TRP A 254 -4.16 11.51 -3.08
N ALA A 255 -3.71 11.04 -4.24
CA ALA A 255 -2.83 11.78 -5.13
C ALA A 255 -3.45 13.11 -5.60
N TYR A 256 -4.75 13.10 -5.93
CA TYR A 256 -5.50 14.31 -6.25
C TYR A 256 -5.47 15.33 -5.11
N LYS A 257 -5.67 14.87 -3.87
CA LYS A 257 -5.65 15.75 -2.69
C LYS A 257 -4.27 16.32 -2.40
N LYS A 258 -3.22 15.52 -2.59
CA LYS A 258 -1.85 15.91 -2.25
C LYS A 258 -1.19 16.79 -3.31
N PHE A 259 -1.34 16.46 -4.57
CA PHE A 259 -0.59 17.10 -5.66
C PHE A 259 -1.42 18.07 -6.51
N ASN A 260 -2.68 17.78 -6.77
CA ASN A 260 -3.69 18.59 -7.46
C ASN A 260 -3.20 19.38 -8.69
N ASN A 261 -2.28 18.83 -9.48
CA ASN A 261 -1.79 19.42 -10.73
C ASN A 261 -2.45 18.75 -11.96
N ASP A 262 -2.25 19.33 -13.13
CA ASP A 262 -2.92 18.85 -14.35
C ASP A 262 -2.40 17.50 -14.83
N ASN A 263 -1.12 17.16 -14.56
CA ASN A 263 -0.57 15.84 -14.86
C ASN A 263 -1.28 14.74 -14.05
N VAL A 264 -1.39 14.93 -12.72
CA VAL A 264 -2.11 14.00 -11.84
C VAL A 264 -3.58 13.86 -12.24
N LYS A 265 -4.23 14.96 -12.63
CA LYS A 265 -5.61 14.90 -13.13
C LYS A 265 -5.73 14.09 -14.41
N SER A 266 -4.79 14.27 -15.36
CA SER A 266 -4.75 13.48 -16.59
C SER A 266 -4.59 11.98 -16.31
N GLU A 267 -3.65 11.61 -15.44
CA GLU A 267 -3.42 10.23 -15.04
C GLU A 267 -4.66 9.60 -14.35
N ILE A 268 -5.35 10.36 -13.49
CA ILE A 268 -6.62 9.91 -12.87
C ILE A 268 -7.69 9.67 -13.94
N TYR A 269 -7.77 10.54 -14.94
CA TYR A 269 -8.73 10.38 -16.04
C TYR A 269 -8.47 9.08 -16.81
N GLU A 270 -7.22 8.75 -17.10
CA GLU A 270 -6.84 7.48 -17.72
C GLU A 270 -7.20 6.27 -16.86
N MET A 271 -7.00 6.35 -15.54
CA MET A 271 -7.44 5.30 -14.63
C MET A 271 -8.96 5.11 -14.67
N LEU A 272 -9.74 6.21 -14.66
CA LEU A 272 -11.20 6.12 -14.74
C LEU A 272 -11.66 5.52 -16.07
N LYS A 273 -11.09 5.95 -17.20
CA LYS A 273 -11.37 5.34 -18.51
C LYS A 273 -11.08 3.85 -18.54
N PHE A 274 -9.92 3.45 -18.01
CA PHE A 274 -9.55 2.04 -17.94
C PHE A 274 -10.59 1.24 -17.13
N VAL A 275 -10.94 1.70 -15.93
CA VAL A 275 -11.91 1.01 -15.08
C VAL A 275 -13.31 0.97 -15.74
N GLU A 276 -13.74 2.06 -16.39
CA GLU A 276 -15.01 2.13 -17.13
C GLU A 276 -15.04 1.20 -18.34
N SER A 277 -13.91 0.85 -18.93
CA SER A 277 -13.83 -0.14 -20.01
C SER A 277 -13.97 -1.59 -19.53
N GLN A 278 -13.78 -1.85 -18.21
CA GLN A 278 -13.78 -3.20 -17.65
C GLN A 278 -15.07 -3.55 -16.90
N TYR A 279 -15.83 -2.55 -16.42
CA TYR A 279 -16.98 -2.76 -15.56
C TYR A 279 -18.19 -1.94 -15.99
N HIS A 280 -19.39 -2.47 -15.71
CA HIS A 280 -20.62 -1.70 -15.93
C HIS A 280 -20.67 -0.47 -15.02
N PHE A 281 -21.16 0.63 -15.56
CA PHE A 281 -21.26 1.90 -14.84
C PHE A 281 -22.03 1.79 -13.50
N THR A 282 -23.11 0.99 -13.48
CA THR A 282 -23.92 0.75 -12.28
C THR A 282 -23.14 0.08 -11.16
N ASP A 283 -22.18 -0.79 -11.49
CA ASP A 283 -21.33 -1.45 -10.51
C ASP A 283 -20.26 -0.50 -9.96
N LEU A 284 -19.68 0.32 -10.83
CA LEU A 284 -18.73 1.36 -10.41
C LEU A 284 -19.37 2.42 -9.50
N LEU A 285 -20.65 2.72 -9.67
CA LEU A 285 -21.38 3.62 -8.77
C LEU A 285 -21.47 3.12 -7.34
N LYS A 286 -21.28 1.83 -7.06
CA LYS A 286 -21.17 1.29 -5.70
C LYS A 286 -19.89 1.76 -4.99
N LEU A 287 -18.86 2.14 -5.73
CA LEU A 287 -17.58 2.60 -5.20
C LEU A 287 -17.62 4.09 -4.86
N LYS A 288 -17.50 4.43 -3.56
CA LYS A 288 -17.50 5.83 -3.08
C LYS A 288 -16.43 6.68 -3.78
N ARG A 289 -15.21 6.15 -3.94
CA ARG A 289 -14.10 6.90 -4.55
C ARG A 289 -14.30 7.12 -6.04
N TYR A 290 -14.87 6.16 -6.76
CA TYR A 290 -15.27 6.34 -8.16
C TYR A 290 -16.24 7.51 -8.29
N ARG A 291 -17.33 7.52 -7.54
CA ARG A 291 -18.32 8.62 -7.57
C ARG A 291 -17.67 9.97 -7.30
N THR A 292 -16.81 10.05 -6.29
CA THR A 292 -16.13 11.31 -5.93
C THR A 292 -15.22 11.80 -7.06
N LEU A 293 -14.36 10.93 -7.60
CA LEU A 293 -13.46 11.29 -8.70
C LEU A 293 -14.25 11.66 -9.96
N LYS A 294 -15.24 10.85 -10.34
CA LYS A 294 -16.08 11.12 -11.51
C LYS A 294 -16.79 12.46 -11.41
N PHE A 295 -17.35 12.78 -10.23
CA PHE A 295 -17.99 14.08 -9.98
C PHE A 295 -17.01 15.25 -10.15
N LEU A 296 -15.79 15.14 -9.63
CA LEU A 296 -14.78 16.19 -9.78
C LEU A 296 -14.44 16.46 -11.26
N PHE A 297 -14.36 15.40 -12.08
CA PHE A 297 -14.09 15.54 -13.52
C PHE A 297 -15.30 16.08 -14.28
N VAL A 298 -16.51 15.60 -14.00
CA VAL A 298 -17.75 16.12 -14.62
C VAL A 298 -17.95 17.58 -14.28
N LYS A 299 -17.74 17.98 -13.01
CA LYS A 299 -17.80 19.37 -12.58
C LYS A 299 -16.82 20.27 -13.35
N LYS A 300 -15.58 19.80 -13.59
CA LYS A 300 -14.58 20.53 -14.39
C LYS A 300 -15.06 20.69 -15.85
N ILE A 301 -15.60 19.64 -16.45
CA ILE A 301 -16.16 19.68 -17.82
C ILE A 301 -17.33 20.66 -17.86
N LEU A 302 -18.26 20.58 -16.92
CA LEU A 302 -19.39 21.49 -16.85
C LEU A 302 -18.95 22.93 -16.65
N ASN A 303 -17.95 23.19 -15.79
CA ASN A 303 -17.40 24.54 -15.63
C ASN A 303 -16.69 25.07 -16.89
N ASN A 304 -16.13 24.18 -17.73
CA ASN A 304 -15.54 24.56 -19.01
C ASN A 304 -16.61 24.76 -20.11
N ILE A 305 -17.74 24.06 -20.00
CA ILE A 305 -18.89 24.19 -20.92
C ILE A 305 -19.78 25.35 -20.50
N PHE A 306 -19.99 25.51 -19.18
CA PHE A 306 -20.86 26.49 -18.57
C PHE A 306 -20.10 27.29 -17.54
N SER A 307 -19.92 28.58 -17.71
CA SER A 307 -19.51 29.49 -16.65
C SER A 307 -20.61 30.53 -16.41
N LEU A 308 -20.85 30.84 -15.14
CA LEU A 308 -21.81 31.87 -14.77
C LEU A 308 -21.06 32.94 -13.98
N GLU A 309 -20.94 34.12 -14.55
CA GLU A 309 -20.26 35.27 -13.97
C GLU A 309 -21.24 36.42 -13.77
N ASN A 310 -20.99 37.29 -12.78
CA ASN A 310 -21.74 38.53 -12.69
C ASN A 310 -21.05 39.60 -13.54
N THR A 311 -21.85 40.44 -14.22
CA THR A 311 -21.30 41.63 -14.87
C THR A 311 -20.71 42.60 -13.83
N CYS A 312 -19.77 43.43 -14.25
CA CYS A 312 -19.10 44.39 -13.38
C CYS A 312 -20.07 45.35 -12.67
N ASP A 313 -21.21 45.64 -13.29
CA ASP A 313 -22.28 46.49 -12.72
C ASP A 313 -23.29 45.70 -11.87
N GLY A 314 -23.14 44.38 -11.81
CA GLY A 314 -24.00 43.48 -11.03
C GLY A 314 -25.42 43.31 -11.52
N LYS A 315 -25.79 43.90 -12.67
CA LYS A 315 -27.16 43.88 -13.21
C LYS A 315 -27.51 42.59 -13.96
N PHE A 316 -26.52 41.96 -14.55
CA PHE A 316 -26.70 40.75 -15.34
C PHE A 316 -25.84 39.60 -14.82
N LYS A 317 -26.23 38.38 -15.15
CA LYS A 317 -25.37 37.20 -15.08
C LYS A 317 -24.95 36.83 -16.50
N VAL A 318 -23.67 36.60 -16.70
CA VAL A 318 -23.13 36.11 -17.97
C VAL A 318 -23.02 34.59 -17.88
N LEU A 319 -23.82 33.89 -18.65
CA LEU A 319 -23.73 32.46 -18.87
C LEU A 319 -22.84 32.20 -20.08
N THR A 320 -21.71 31.54 -19.91
CA THR A 320 -20.89 31.11 -21.04
C THR A 320 -21.14 29.64 -21.31
N ILE A 321 -21.53 29.30 -22.54
CA ILE A 321 -21.71 27.92 -22.99
C ILE A 321 -20.78 27.68 -24.18
N LEU A 322 -19.83 26.76 -24.04
CA LEU A 322 -18.81 26.43 -25.05
C LEU A 322 -18.08 27.68 -25.61
N GLY A 323 -17.80 28.65 -24.75
CA GLY A 323 -17.14 29.89 -25.14
C GLY A 323 -18.08 30.98 -25.71
N VAL A 324 -19.36 30.69 -25.91
CA VAL A 324 -20.37 31.68 -26.31
C VAL A 324 -20.99 32.32 -25.08
N ARG A 325 -20.92 33.65 -24.97
CA ARG A 325 -21.45 34.43 -23.84
C ARG A 325 -22.90 34.81 -24.06
N PHE A 326 -23.74 34.57 -23.06
CA PHE A 326 -25.14 34.98 -22.99
C PHE A 326 -25.33 35.86 -21.76
N GLU A 327 -25.85 37.06 -21.94
CA GLU A 327 -26.23 37.93 -20.84
C GLU A 327 -27.64 37.61 -20.36
N LEU A 328 -27.79 37.30 -19.08
CA LEU A 328 -29.07 37.01 -18.43
C LEU A 328 -29.47 38.17 -17.52
N ASN A 329 -30.60 38.78 -17.83
CA ASN A 329 -31.15 39.90 -17.06
C ASN A 329 -31.58 39.43 -15.65
N ARG A 330 -31.20 40.16 -14.58
CA ARG A 330 -31.57 39.83 -13.19
C ARG A 330 -33.02 40.25 -12.85
N GLY A 331 -33.85 40.59 -13.77
CA GLY A 331 -35.10 41.30 -13.53
C GLY A 331 -36.39 40.67 -14.00
N GLU A 332 -36.42 39.50 -14.65
CA GLU A 332 -37.70 38.90 -15.04
C GLU A 332 -37.99 37.63 -14.23
N THR A 333 -38.72 37.80 -13.11
CA THR A 333 -39.59 36.74 -12.63
C THR A 333 -40.66 36.53 -13.68
N VAL A 334 -40.58 35.42 -14.45
CA VAL A 334 -41.71 34.98 -15.29
C VAL A 334 -42.82 34.58 -14.30
N ASN A 335 -43.78 35.47 -14.13
CA ASN A 335 -45.10 35.12 -13.62
C ASN A 335 -45.83 34.43 -14.77
N GLY A 336 -46.06 33.13 -14.61
CA GLY A 336 -46.83 32.35 -15.54
C GLY A 336 -47.01 30.96 -14.97
#